data_1244e93c2b4ab3a32829cc3fb3c9c37e
#
_entry.id   1244e93c2b4ab3a32829cc3fb3c9c37e
#
_cell.length_a   1.000
_cell.length_b   1.000
_cell.length_c   1.000
_cell.angle_alpha   90.00
_cell.angle_beta   90.00
_cell.angle_gamma   90.00
#
_symmetry.space_group_name_H-M   'P 1'
#
loop_
_entity.id
_entity.type
_entity.pdbx_description
1 polymer ?
#
loop_
_entity_poly.entity_id
_entity_poly.type
_entity_poly.pdbx_seq_one_letter_code
_entity_poly.pdbx_strand_id
1 'polypeptide(L)'
;IKLGLLEKDPGVASKAKKKAFEVMHPELPKLGKLYSIKKIVRMLQDLLMRLKHGKILTIAAVDGLALGGGCELLLHCNKVVASMNSYIGLVEVGIGGIPAGCGSKEMALRAYLNKESDDIFPLLSKHFEQIAMAKVSASALEAREMGYLKRDDVIIANPNELLYVAKRQALAMLESGFRSPLDDTFKVVGKAGYANIMAQVANLFEGHFMSEHDKYCISSLAKVMTG
;
A
#
# COMPACT_ATOMS: atom_id res chain seq x y z
N ILE A 1 -11.08 7.95 -12.74
CA ILE A 1 -12.44 8.31 -12.28
C ILE A 1 -12.29 9.52 -11.38
N LYS A 2 -12.66 10.72 -11.91
CA LYS A 2 -12.73 11.98 -11.16
C LYS A 2 -14.03 11.97 -10.34
N LEU A 3 -14.07 11.36 -9.19
CA LEU A 3 -15.25 11.35 -8.31
C LEU A 3 -15.12 12.23 -7.07
N GLY A 4 -14.03 12.99 -6.94
CA GLY A 4 -13.78 13.74 -5.71
C GLY A 4 -13.72 15.26 -5.81
N LEU A 5 -13.89 15.86 -7.00
CA LEU A 5 -13.60 17.29 -7.19
C LEU A 5 -14.84 18.17 -7.41
N LEU A 6 -16.06 17.64 -7.34
CA LEU A 6 -17.28 18.42 -7.64
C LEU A 6 -18.33 18.50 -6.53
N GLU A 7 -18.12 17.85 -5.38
CA GLU A 7 -19.09 17.95 -4.29
C GLU A 7 -18.63 18.98 -3.25
N LYS A 8 -19.40 20.06 -3.14
CA LYS A 8 -19.20 21.12 -2.14
C LYS A 8 -19.57 20.70 -0.72
N ASP A 9 -20.18 19.51 -0.53
CA ASP A 9 -20.58 18.99 0.78
C ASP A 9 -19.75 17.75 1.15
N PRO A 10 -18.83 17.87 2.15
CA PRO A 10 -18.02 16.74 2.63
C PRO A 10 -18.84 15.56 3.14
N GLY A 11 -20.04 15.81 3.67
CA GLY A 11 -20.95 14.77 4.17
C GLY A 11 -21.50 13.89 3.05
N VAL A 12 -21.76 14.46 1.88
CA VAL A 12 -22.27 13.72 0.70
C VAL A 12 -21.15 12.86 0.11
N ALA A 13 -19.95 13.40 0.00
CA ALA A 13 -18.78 12.65 -0.46
C ALA A 13 -18.47 11.46 0.44
N SER A 14 -18.57 11.61 1.76
CA SER A 14 -18.38 10.53 2.73
C SER A 14 -19.44 9.42 2.58
N LYS A 15 -20.71 9.79 2.41
CA LYS A 15 -21.82 8.84 2.18
C LYS A 15 -21.63 8.10 0.84
N ALA A 16 -21.21 8.81 -0.21
CA ALA A 16 -20.95 8.20 -1.51
C ALA A 16 -19.80 7.18 -1.47
N LYS A 17 -18.71 7.50 -0.77
CA LYS A 17 -17.57 6.57 -0.56
C LYS A 17 -18.00 5.33 0.22
N LYS A 18 -18.77 5.50 1.32
CA LYS A 18 -19.29 4.37 2.09
C LYS A 18 -20.22 3.49 1.25
N LYS A 19 -21.14 4.09 0.49
CA LYS A 19 -22.03 3.36 -0.40
C LYS A 19 -21.27 2.65 -1.53
N ALA A 20 -20.24 3.29 -2.10
CA ALA A 20 -19.39 2.66 -3.12
C ALA A 20 -18.66 1.43 -2.54
N PHE A 21 -18.13 1.51 -1.33
CA PHE A 21 -17.51 0.38 -0.65
C PHE A 21 -18.51 -0.77 -0.42
N GLU A 22 -19.73 -0.47 0.04
CA GLU A 22 -20.80 -1.46 0.24
C GLU A 22 -21.24 -2.12 -1.08
N VAL A 23 -21.28 -1.35 -2.18
CA VAL A 23 -21.62 -1.86 -3.52
C VAL A 23 -20.50 -2.73 -4.10
N MET A 24 -19.24 -2.33 -3.90
CA MET A 24 -18.09 -3.12 -4.38
C MET A 24 -17.90 -4.43 -3.60
N HIS A 25 -18.42 -4.50 -2.38
CA HIS A 25 -18.28 -5.65 -1.50
C HIS A 25 -19.61 -6.12 -0.92
N PRO A 26 -20.61 -6.49 -1.77
CA PRO A 26 -21.95 -6.83 -1.32
C PRO A 26 -22.01 -8.08 -0.43
N GLU A 27 -20.98 -8.93 -0.49
CA GLU A 27 -20.89 -10.15 0.32
C GLU A 27 -20.28 -9.92 1.72
N LEU A 28 -19.61 -8.78 1.97
CA LEU A 28 -19.02 -8.49 3.28
C LEU A 28 -20.02 -8.50 4.43
N PRO A 29 -21.23 -7.93 4.30
CA PRO A 29 -22.26 -8.04 5.35
C PRO A 29 -22.74 -9.47 5.59
N LYS A 30 -22.76 -10.31 4.55
CA LYS A 30 -23.13 -11.73 4.65
C LYS A 30 -22.02 -12.57 5.26
N LEU A 31 -20.76 -12.30 4.88
CA LEU A 31 -19.57 -12.89 5.47
C LEU A 31 -19.40 -12.49 6.94
N GLY A 32 -19.83 -11.28 7.33
CA GLY A 32 -19.83 -10.80 8.70
C GLY A 32 -20.71 -11.61 9.66
N LYS A 33 -21.70 -12.37 9.15
CA LYS A 33 -22.44 -13.37 9.93
C LYS A 33 -21.67 -14.67 10.13
N LEU A 34 -20.80 -15.05 9.21
CA LEU A 34 -19.99 -16.29 9.25
C LEU A 34 -18.57 -16.06 9.77
N TYR A 35 -17.97 -14.93 9.39
CA TYR A 35 -16.63 -14.53 9.80
C TYR A 35 -16.62 -13.03 10.12
N SER A 36 -16.13 -12.64 11.31
CA SER A 36 -15.97 -11.21 11.58
C SER A 36 -14.96 -10.62 10.59
N ILE A 37 -15.19 -9.40 10.12
CA ILE A 37 -14.25 -8.64 9.24
C ILE A 37 -12.84 -8.67 9.83
N LYS A 38 -12.72 -8.56 11.15
CA LYS A 38 -11.44 -8.68 11.87
C LYS A 38 -10.72 -9.99 11.59
N LYS A 39 -11.44 -11.12 11.52
CA LYS A 39 -10.85 -12.44 11.22
C LYS A 39 -10.36 -12.49 9.77
N ILE A 40 -11.12 -11.95 8.83
CA ILE A 40 -10.73 -11.91 7.40
C ILE A 40 -9.47 -11.08 7.22
N VAL A 41 -9.43 -9.88 7.79
CA VAL A 41 -8.24 -9.01 7.76
C VAL A 41 -7.03 -9.72 8.37
N ARG A 42 -7.20 -10.38 9.51
CA ARG A 42 -6.12 -11.15 10.14
C ARG A 42 -5.60 -12.27 9.24
N MET A 43 -6.50 -13.02 8.62
CA MET A 43 -6.11 -14.09 7.68
C MET A 43 -5.34 -13.53 6.48
N LEU A 44 -5.75 -12.36 5.94
CA LEU A 44 -5.02 -11.68 4.88
C LEU A 44 -3.62 -11.27 5.34
N GLN A 45 -3.50 -10.65 6.51
CA GLN A 45 -2.22 -10.27 7.08
C GLN A 45 -1.30 -11.47 7.27
N ASP A 46 -1.81 -12.57 7.86
CA ASP A 46 -1.04 -13.79 8.08
C ASP A 46 -0.59 -14.43 6.75
N LEU A 47 -1.43 -14.39 5.70
CA LEU A 47 -1.08 -14.85 4.36
C LEU A 47 0.06 -14.01 3.76
N LEU A 48 -0.04 -12.70 3.80
CA LEU A 48 0.95 -11.79 3.23
C LEU A 48 2.29 -11.88 3.97
N MET A 49 2.27 -12.02 5.30
CA MET A 49 3.48 -12.27 6.09
C MET A 49 4.13 -13.62 5.75
N ARG A 50 3.33 -14.65 5.45
CA ARG A 50 3.86 -15.94 4.96
C ARG A 50 4.48 -15.83 3.58
N LEU A 51 3.95 -15.00 2.68
CA LEU A 51 4.57 -14.74 1.37
C LEU A 51 5.93 -14.10 1.53
N LYS A 52 6.08 -13.17 2.46
CA LYS A 52 7.32 -12.43 2.69
C LYS A 52 8.39 -13.24 3.40
N HIS A 53 8.02 -13.91 4.49
CA HIS A 53 8.95 -14.58 5.41
C HIS A 53 8.93 -16.11 5.29
N GLY A 54 8.07 -16.66 4.43
CA GLY A 54 7.98 -18.10 4.20
C GLY A 54 9.23 -18.67 3.52
N LYS A 55 9.37 -19.99 3.60
CA LYS A 55 10.52 -20.70 3.01
C LYS A 55 10.48 -20.76 1.46
N ILE A 56 9.33 -20.44 0.86
CA ILE A 56 9.11 -20.50 -0.59
C ILE A 56 9.37 -19.12 -1.16
N LEU A 57 10.29 -19.05 -2.13
CA LEU A 57 10.54 -17.83 -2.89
C LEU A 57 9.29 -17.42 -3.68
N THR A 58 8.91 -16.16 -3.56
CA THR A 58 7.76 -15.58 -4.23
C THR A 58 8.17 -14.45 -5.16
N ILE A 59 7.74 -14.51 -6.42
CA ILE A 59 7.97 -13.47 -7.43
C ILE A 59 6.61 -12.94 -7.90
N ALA A 60 6.38 -11.64 -7.76
CA ALA A 60 5.21 -11.01 -8.38
C ALA A 60 5.53 -10.66 -9.84
N ALA A 61 4.73 -11.16 -10.76
CA ALA A 61 4.74 -10.76 -12.17
C ALA A 61 3.57 -9.80 -12.40
N VAL A 62 3.85 -8.53 -12.66
CA VAL A 62 2.83 -7.46 -12.67
C VAL A 62 2.70 -6.87 -14.06
N ASP A 63 1.44 -6.83 -14.56
CA ASP A 63 1.06 -6.14 -15.79
C ASP A 63 -0.28 -5.43 -15.57
N GLY A 64 -0.39 -4.17 -16.00
CA GLY A 64 -1.57 -3.36 -15.80
C GLY A 64 -1.79 -2.92 -14.34
N LEU A 65 -3.00 -3.10 -13.81
CA LEU A 65 -3.40 -2.54 -12.51
C LEU A 65 -3.04 -3.48 -11.35
N ALA A 66 -2.25 -2.97 -10.40
CA ALA A 66 -1.98 -3.61 -9.11
C ALA A 66 -2.32 -2.62 -7.98
N LEU A 67 -3.61 -2.50 -7.66
CA LEU A 67 -4.15 -1.51 -6.74
C LEU A 67 -4.63 -2.14 -5.43
N GLY A 68 -4.55 -1.39 -4.33
CA GLY A 68 -5.04 -1.83 -3.03
C GLY A 68 -4.42 -3.16 -2.60
N GLY A 69 -5.24 -4.17 -2.32
CA GLY A 69 -4.78 -5.52 -1.96
C GLY A 69 -3.84 -6.16 -2.99
N GLY A 70 -3.97 -5.84 -4.29
CA GLY A 70 -3.01 -6.25 -5.33
C GLY A 70 -1.64 -5.60 -5.13
N CYS A 71 -1.61 -4.31 -4.76
CA CYS A 71 -0.39 -3.62 -4.37
C CYS A 71 0.19 -4.24 -3.07
N GLU A 72 -0.63 -4.51 -2.06
CA GLU A 72 -0.19 -5.15 -0.83
C GLU A 72 0.46 -6.52 -1.08
N LEU A 73 -0.11 -7.32 -1.98
CA LEU A 73 0.44 -8.61 -2.37
C LEU A 73 1.84 -8.48 -2.98
N LEU A 74 2.03 -7.58 -3.95
CA LEU A 74 3.36 -7.38 -4.57
C LEU A 74 4.39 -6.83 -3.57
N LEU A 75 3.98 -5.97 -2.62
CA LEU A 75 4.86 -5.45 -1.57
C LEU A 75 5.43 -6.55 -0.67
N HIS A 76 4.72 -7.67 -0.53
CA HIS A 76 5.13 -8.82 0.28
C HIS A 76 5.82 -9.93 -0.52
N CYS A 77 5.91 -9.84 -1.84
CA CYS A 77 6.73 -10.76 -2.61
C CYS A 77 8.23 -10.45 -2.45
N ASN A 78 9.06 -11.49 -2.55
CA ASN A 78 10.50 -11.34 -2.39
C ASN A 78 11.10 -10.52 -3.53
N LYS A 79 10.55 -10.63 -4.73
CA LYS A 79 10.95 -9.88 -5.93
C LYS A 79 9.72 -9.52 -6.76
N VAL A 80 9.81 -8.40 -7.47
CA VAL A 80 8.79 -7.99 -8.44
C VAL A 80 9.42 -7.89 -9.82
N VAL A 81 8.71 -8.40 -10.81
CA VAL A 81 8.96 -8.14 -12.23
C VAL A 81 7.71 -7.43 -12.75
N ALA A 82 7.85 -6.19 -13.19
CA ALA A 82 6.73 -5.37 -13.65
C ALA A 82 6.89 -4.99 -15.11
N SER A 83 5.80 -5.03 -15.89
CA SER A 83 5.81 -4.39 -17.20
C SER A 83 5.86 -2.86 -17.04
N MET A 84 6.39 -2.16 -18.03
CA MET A 84 6.49 -0.70 -18.04
C MET A 84 5.11 -0.04 -17.78
N ASN A 85 4.04 -0.64 -18.30
CA ASN A 85 2.66 -0.15 -18.22
C ASN A 85 1.93 -0.63 -16.95
N SER A 86 2.64 -0.88 -15.86
CA SER A 86 2.03 -1.23 -14.58
C SER A 86 1.66 0.01 -13.78
N TYR A 87 0.43 0.04 -13.27
CA TYR A 87 -0.18 1.09 -12.45
C TYR A 87 -0.33 0.56 -11.03
N ILE A 88 0.47 1.07 -10.10
CA ILE A 88 0.61 0.50 -8.76
C ILE A 88 0.26 1.55 -7.73
N GLY A 89 -0.54 1.20 -6.72
CA GLY A 89 -0.91 2.13 -5.66
C GLY A 89 -1.76 1.53 -4.55
N LEU A 90 -1.64 2.09 -3.35
CA LEU A 90 -2.51 1.83 -2.22
C LEU A 90 -3.64 2.86 -2.24
N VAL A 91 -4.84 2.42 -2.61
CA VAL A 91 -5.96 3.30 -2.96
C VAL A 91 -7.14 3.23 -1.98
N GLU A 92 -6.97 2.52 -0.89
CA GLU A 92 -8.04 2.21 0.08
C GLU A 92 -8.67 3.47 0.69
N VAL A 93 -7.90 4.53 0.90
CA VAL A 93 -8.42 5.81 1.42
C VAL A 93 -9.41 6.41 0.43
N GLY A 94 -9.19 6.24 -0.87
CA GLY A 94 -10.11 6.69 -1.92
C GLY A 94 -11.52 6.08 -1.83
N ILE A 95 -11.66 4.91 -1.21
CA ILE A 95 -12.94 4.23 -1.00
C ILE A 95 -13.40 4.21 0.46
N GLY A 96 -12.74 4.96 1.34
CA GLY A 96 -13.12 5.12 2.73
C GLY A 96 -12.56 4.05 3.67
N GLY A 97 -11.43 3.45 3.35
CA GLY A 97 -10.69 2.51 4.19
C GLY A 97 -9.23 2.92 4.37
N ILE A 98 -8.42 1.99 4.90
CA ILE A 98 -6.94 2.10 4.92
C ILE A 98 -6.34 0.77 4.45
N PRO A 99 -5.09 0.75 3.93
CA PRO A 99 -4.43 -0.50 3.57
C PRO A 99 -4.27 -1.40 4.80
N ALA A 100 -5.10 -2.42 4.90
CA ALA A 100 -5.20 -3.29 6.07
C ALA A 100 -4.45 -4.62 5.92
N GLY A 101 -4.00 -4.99 4.72
CA GLY A 101 -3.16 -6.15 4.45
C GLY A 101 -1.67 -5.87 4.65
N CYS A 102 -1.29 -5.03 5.61
CA CYS A 102 0.07 -4.61 5.93
C CYS A 102 0.76 -3.68 4.92
N GLY A 103 0.08 -3.14 3.91
CA GLY A 103 0.65 -2.18 2.96
C GLY A 103 1.18 -0.92 3.64
N SER A 104 0.45 -0.38 4.61
CA SER A 104 0.87 0.78 5.42
C SER A 104 2.17 0.50 6.18
N LYS A 105 2.28 -0.69 6.80
CA LYS A 105 3.50 -1.14 7.50
C LYS A 105 4.67 -1.30 6.52
N GLU A 106 4.43 -1.89 5.36
CA GLU A 106 5.49 -2.08 4.36
C GLU A 106 6.06 -0.75 3.85
N MET A 107 5.21 0.25 3.65
CA MET A 107 5.68 1.57 3.22
C MET A 107 6.45 2.30 4.34
N ALA A 108 6.05 2.12 5.61
CA ALA A 108 6.82 2.63 6.75
C ALA A 108 8.19 1.91 6.89
N LEU A 109 8.21 0.58 6.72
CA LEU A 109 9.46 -0.21 6.70
C LEU A 109 10.40 0.24 5.56
N ARG A 110 9.87 0.51 4.36
CA ARG A 110 10.67 1.00 3.24
C ARG A 110 11.26 2.37 3.49
N ALA A 111 10.55 3.25 4.21
CA ALA A 111 11.11 4.53 4.64
C ALA A 111 12.29 4.32 5.61
N TYR A 112 12.15 3.39 6.56
CA TYR A 112 13.23 3.04 7.50
C TYR A 112 14.45 2.40 6.82
N LEU A 113 14.23 1.53 5.83
CA LEU A 113 15.30 0.82 5.14
C LEU A 113 16.03 1.70 4.09
N ASN A 114 15.52 2.90 3.81
CA ASN A 114 16.20 3.82 2.92
C ASN A 114 17.46 4.38 3.59
N LYS A 115 18.62 4.06 3.01
CA LYS A 115 19.93 4.45 3.53
C LYS A 115 20.43 5.81 3.00
N GLU A 116 19.59 6.55 2.29
CA GLU A 116 19.97 7.87 1.75
C GLU A 116 19.95 8.97 2.81
N SER A 117 19.24 8.76 3.93
CA SER A 117 19.16 9.69 5.05
C SER A 117 18.94 8.93 6.35
N ASP A 118 19.53 9.42 7.43
CA ASP A 118 19.26 8.96 8.81
C ASP A 118 17.90 9.45 9.32
N ASP A 119 17.37 10.54 8.73
CA ASP A 119 16.03 11.03 9.03
C ASP A 119 14.98 10.29 8.18
N ILE A 120 14.18 9.46 8.86
CA ILE A 120 13.12 8.66 8.24
C ILE A 120 11.88 9.50 7.90
N PHE A 121 11.66 10.62 8.62
CA PHE A 121 10.41 11.36 8.58
C PHE A 121 10.05 11.90 7.19
N PRO A 122 10.96 12.53 6.41
CA PRO A 122 10.61 13.06 5.10
C PRO A 122 10.08 12.00 4.14
N LEU A 123 10.72 10.83 4.09
CA LEU A 123 10.29 9.75 3.22
C LEU A 123 9.01 9.07 3.72
N LEU A 124 8.88 8.90 5.05
CA LEU A 124 7.66 8.40 5.67
C LEU A 124 6.47 9.33 5.37
N SER A 125 6.66 10.64 5.50
CA SER A 125 5.63 11.65 5.20
C SER A 125 5.23 11.62 3.72
N LYS A 126 6.19 11.45 2.81
CA LYS A 126 5.93 11.26 1.38
C LYS A 126 5.07 10.01 1.13
N HIS A 127 5.44 8.87 1.71
CA HIS A 127 4.68 7.62 1.59
C HIS A 127 3.28 7.74 2.21
N PHE A 128 3.18 8.40 3.36
CA PHE A 128 1.90 8.69 3.99
C PHE A 128 0.99 9.52 3.08
N GLU A 129 1.49 10.61 2.53
CA GLU A 129 0.73 11.47 1.60
C GLU A 129 0.25 10.70 0.37
N GLN A 130 1.11 9.85 -0.23
CA GLN A 130 0.75 9.02 -1.38
C GLN A 130 -0.44 8.10 -1.06
N ILE A 131 -0.45 7.46 0.11
CA ILE A 131 -1.54 6.57 0.54
C ILE A 131 -2.78 7.39 0.90
N ALA A 132 -2.62 8.49 1.66
CA ALA A 132 -3.72 9.36 2.07
C ALA A 132 -4.47 9.97 0.89
N MET A 133 -3.75 10.29 -0.18
CA MET A 133 -4.30 10.83 -1.44
C MET A 133 -4.69 9.73 -2.44
N ALA A 134 -4.56 8.45 -2.09
CA ALA A 134 -4.82 7.31 -2.97
C ALA A 134 -4.10 7.44 -4.32
N LYS A 135 -2.85 7.90 -4.33
CA LYS A 135 -2.06 8.10 -5.55
C LYS A 135 -1.71 6.77 -6.19
N VAL A 136 -1.87 6.71 -7.50
CA VAL A 136 -1.50 5.57 -8.34
C VAL A 136 -0.39 6.00 -9.27
N SER A 137 0.64 5.18 -9.41
CA SER A 137 1.71 5.43 -10.38
C SER A 137 1.19 5.32 -11.82
N ALA A 138 1.68 6.16 -12.72
CA ALA A 138 1.35 6.11 -14.15
C ALA A 138 2.24 5.12 -14.94
N SER A 139 3.24 4.53 -14.29
CA SER A 139 4.14 3.54 -14.87
C SER A 139 4.88 2.76 -13.79
N ALA A 140 5.56 1.66 -14.17
CA ALA A 140 6.44 0.93 -13.26
C ALA A 140 7.66 1.77 -12.82
N LEU A 141 8.14 2.69 -13.66
CA LEU A 141 9.22 3.60 -13.28
C LEU A 141 8.78 4.55 -12.17
N GLU A 142 7.63 5.19 -12.32
CA GLU A 142 7.06 6.04 -11.28
C GLU A 142 6.73 5.24 -10.02
N ALA A 143 6.25 4.00 -10.16
CA ALA A 143 6.02 3.12 -9.01
C ALA A 143 7.31 2.87 -8.20
N ARG A 144 8.47 2.82 -8.88
CA ARG A 144 9.78 2.74 -8.21
C ARG A 144 10.13 4.04 -7.49
N GLU A 145 9.89 5.19 -8.09
CA GLU A 145 10.11 6.51 -7.47
C GLU A 145 9.18 6.76 -6.28
N MET A 146 7.97 6.22 -6.35
CA MET A 146 7.00 6.21 -5.26
C MET A 146 7.33 5.21 -4.14
N GLY A 147 8.30 4.32 -4.33
CA GLY A 147 8.70 3.32 -3.36
C GLY A 147 7.86 2.03 -3.37
N TYR A 148 6.92 1.87 -4.29
CA TYR A 148 6.17 0.61 -4.46
C TYR A 148 7.00 -0.51 -5.10
N LEU A 149 7.98 -0.18 -5.90
CA LEU A 149 8.99 -1.12 -6.39
C LEU A 149 10.34 -0.81 -5.73
N LYS A 150 11.10 -1.86 -5.42
CA LYS A 150 12.47 -1.73 -4.93
C LYS A 150 13.41 -1.40 -6.08
N ARG A 151 14.63 -0.91 -5.76
CA ARG A 151 15.66 -0.62 -6.76
C ARG A 151 16.08 -1.85 -7.55
N ASP A 152 16.10 -2.99 -6.90
CA ASP A 152 16.49 -4.27 -7.48
C ASP A 152 15.34 -5.03 -8.17
N ASP A 153 14.08 -4.54 -8.08
CA ASP A 153 12.97 -5.08 -8.84
C ASP A 153 13.19 -4.84 -10.35
N VAL A 154 12.68 -5.73 -11.18
CA VAL A 154 12.90 -5.70 -12.63
C VAL A 154 11.72 -5.02 -13.33
N ILE A 155 12.04 -4.11 -14.25
CA ILE A 155 11.04 -3.48 -15.13
C ILE A 155 11.36 -3.91 -16.55
N ILE A 156 10.35 -4.39 -17.26
CA ILE A 156 10.47 -4.87 -18.64
C ILE A 156 9.60 -4.04 -19.60
N ALA A 157 10.08 -3.84 -20.82
CA ALA A 157 9.33 -3.11 -21.84
C ALA A 157 8.31 -3.99 -22.56
N ASN A 158 8.63 -5.28 -22.80
CA ASN A 158 7.76 -6.21 -23.52
C ASN A 158 6.98 -7.08 -22.53
N PRO A 159 5.65 -6.85 -22.36
CA PRO A 159 4.84 -7.62 -21.41
C PRO A 159 4.75 -9.12 -21.75
N ASN A 160 4.97 -9.51 -23.00
CA ASN A 160 4.93 -10.93 -23.40
C ASN A 160 6.09 -11.74 -22.79
N GLU A 161 7.15 -11.08 -22.35
CA GLU A 161 8.30 -11.71 -21.69
C GLU A 161 8.14 -11.79 -20.16
N LEU A 162 7.08 -11.23 -19.62
CA LEU A 162 6.90 -11.05 -18.18
C LEU A 162 7.10 -12.35 -17.39
N LEU A 163 6.38 -13.40 -17.75
CA LEU A 163 6.47 -14.70 -17.06
C LEU A 163 7.83 -15.39 -17.28
N TYR A 164 8.41 -15.24 -18.46
CA TYR A 164 9.74 -15.77 -18.73
C TYR A 164 10.77 -15.10 -17.84
N VAL A 165 10.78 -13.76 -17.78
CA VAL A 165 11.74 -13.00 -16.96
C VAL A 165 11.49 -13.29 -15.47
N ALA A 166 10.24 -13.35 -14.99
CA ALA A 166 9.92 -13.70 -13.61
C ALA A 166 10.47 -15.08 -13.23
N LYS A 167 10.28 -16.09 -14.10
CA LYS A 167 10.86 -17.43 -13.92
C LYS A 167 12.40 -17.39 -13.87
N ARG A 168 13.04 -16.65 -14.76
CA ARG A 168 14.50 -16.52 -14.77
C ARG A 168 15.03 -15.85 -13.50
N GLN A 169 14.34 -14.82 -13.00
CA GLN A 169 14.67 -14.18 -11.72
C GLN A 169 14.54 -15.18 -10.55
N ALA A 170 13.48 -15.98 -10.51
CA ALA A 170 13.29 -17.00 -9.48
C ALA A 170 14.45 -18.02 -9.48
N LEU A 171 14.82 -18.54 -10.64
CA LEU A 171 15.93 -19.49 -10.78
C LEU A 171 17.24 -18.87 -10.33
N ALA A 172 17.57 -17.67 -10.80
CA ALA A 172 18.81 -16.98 -10.44
C ALA A 172 18.89 -16.71 -8.92
N MET A 173 17.78 -16.33 -8.27
CA MET A 173 17.73 -16.14 -6.82
C MET A 173 17.95 -17.45 -6.06
N LEU A 174 17.37 -18.56 -6.52
CA LEU A 174 17.56 -19.88 -5.89
C LEU A 174 19.00 -20.35 -6.05
N GLU A 175 19.58 -20.23 -7.24
CA GLU A 175 20.97 -20.61 -7.53
C GLU A 175 21.99 -19.78 -6.74
N SER A 176 21.66 -18.50 -6.45
CA SER A 176 22.49 -17.62 -5.61
C SER A 176 22.29 -17.82 -4.10
N GLY A 177 21.54 -18.84 -3.69
CA GLY A 177 21.33 -19.18 -2.27
C GLY A 177 20.36 -18.26 -1.56
N PHE A 178 19.27 -17.88 -2.23
CA PHE A 178 18.20 -17.06 -1.62
C PHE A 178 17.79 -17.57 -0.24
N ARG A 179 17.65 -16.63 0.69
CA ARG A 179 17.03 -16.83 1.99
C ARG A 179 15.95 -15.80 2.21
N SER A 180 14.84 -16.25 2.78
CA SER A 180 13.75 -15.34 3.15
C SER A 180 14.23 -14.30 4.16
N PRO A 181 13.76 -13.03 4.04
CA PRO A 181 14.08 -12.01 5.03
C PRO A 181 13.55 -12.43 6.40
N LEU A 182 14.32 -12.13 7.44
CA LEU A 182 13.89 -12.31 8.82
C LEU A 182 12.80 -11.28 9.16
N ASP A 183 11.97 -11.62 10.13
CA ASP A 183 10.97 -10.70 10.67
C ASP A 183 11.65 -9.83 11.73
N ASP A 184 12.23 -8.72 11.28
CA ASP A 184 12.97 -7.80 12.13
C ASP A 184 12.08 -6.66 12.61
N THR A 185 12.35 -6.19 13.83
CA THR A 185 11.79 -4.93 14.32
C THR A 185 12.48 -3.75 13.63
N PHE A 186 11.74 -2.68 13.38
CA PHE A 186 12.28 -1.45 12.80
C PHE A 186 11.83 -0.22 13.58
N LYS A 187 12.64 0.85 13.50
CA LYS A 187 12.33 2.12 14.16
C LYS A 187 11.27 2.88 13.36
N VAL A 188 10.38 3.50 14.09
CA VAL A 188 9.35 4.41 13.56
C VAL A 188 9.52 5.79 14.19
N VAL A 189 8.89 6.80 13.61
CA VAL A 189 9.04 8.21 14.05
C VAL A 189 8.28 8.55 15.33
N GLY A 190 7.40 7.65 15.80
CA GLY A 190 6.69 7.77 17.07
C GLY A 190 5.78 9.00 17.17
N LYS A 191 5.51 9.42 18.42
CA LYS A 191 4.58 10.52 18.72
C LYS A 191 4.92 11.84 18.04
N ALA A 192 6.19 12.17 17.88
CA ALA A 192 6.63 13.42 17.24
C ALA A 192 6.24 13.42 15.74
N GLY A 193 6.53 12.33 15.02
CA GLY A 193 6.13 12.19 13.63
C GLY A 193 4.61 12.18 13.46
N TYR A 194 3.89 11.48 14.34
CA TYR A 194 2.42 11.51 14.38
C TYR A 194 1.89 12.95 14.53
N ALA A 195 2.40 13.72 15.49
CA ALA A 195 1.95 15.09 15.72
C ALA A 195 2.18 15.99 14.48
N ASN A 196 3.33 15.87 13.81
CA ASN A 196 3.61 16.61 12.58
C ASN A 196 2.64 16.26 11.45
N ILE A 197 2.34 14.98 11.24
CA ILE A 197 1.35 14.54 10.26
C ILE A 197 -0.04 15.07 10.61
N MET A 198 -0.44 14.97 11.88
CA MET A 198 -1.77 15.42 12.32
C MET A 198 -1.95 16.94 12.23
N ALA A 199 -0.90 17.73 12.34
CA ALA A 199 -0.96 19.17 12.10
C ALA A 199 -1.32 19.48 10.62
N GLN A 200 -0.75 18.73 9.67
CA GLN A 200 -1.10 18.85 8.25
C GLN A 200 -2.55 18.39 7.99
N VAL A 201 -2.97 17.29 8.61
CA VAL A 201 -4.34 16.77 8.50
C VAL A 201 -5.35 17.79 9.07
N ALA A 202 -5.02 18.43 10.20
CA ALA A 202 -5.88 19.48 10.77
C ALA A 202 -6.06 20.66 9.80
N ASN A 203 -4.99 21.13 9.18
CA ASN A 203 -5.08 22.21 8.20
C ASN A 203 -5.96 21.84 7.00
N LEU A 204 -5.83 20.63 6.48
CA LEU A 204 -6.66 20.15 5.38
C LEU A 204 -8.14 20.00 5.79
N PHE A 205 -8.38 19.57 7.03
CA PHE A 205 -9.74 19.41 7.55
C PHE A 205 -10.42 20.77 7.77
N GLU A 206 -9.75 21.71 8.45
CA GLU A 206 -10.27 23.06 8.67
C GLU A 206 -10.43 23.85 7.35
N GLY A 207 -9.60 23.55 6.36
CA GLY A 207 -9.75 24.07 5.00
C GLY A 207 -10.87 23.41 4.17
N HIS A 208 -11.64 22.48 4.75
CA HIS A 208 -12.71 21.73 4.09
C HIS A 208 -12.28 20.90 2.88
N PHE A 209 -11.01 20.44 2.84
CA PHE A 209 -10.49 19.57 1.77
C PHE A 209 -10.77 18.10 2.02
N MET A 210 -11.27 17.74 3.20
CA MET A 210 -11.60 16.35 3.56
C MET A 210 -12.84 16.26 4.44
N SER A 211 -13.54 15.11 4.37
CA SER A 211 -14.68 14.80 5.24
C SER A 211 -14.23 14.30 6.62
N GLU A 212 -15.16 14.25 7.59
CA GLU A 212 -14.94 13.63 8.90
C GLU A 212 -14.48 12.18 8.78
N HIS A 213 -15.04 11.42 7.83
CA HIS A 213 -14.64 10.05 7.59
C HIS A 213 -13.22 9.95 7.03
N ASP A 214 -12.84 10.82 6.09
CA ASP A 214 -11.48 10.88 5.57
C ASP A 214 -10.48 11.20 6.69
N LYS A 215 -10.79 12.18 7.55
CA LYS A 215 -9.99 12.52 8.73
C LYS A 215 -9.80 11.31 9.65
N TYR A 216 -10.88 10.54 9.89
CA TYR A 216 -10.79 9.32 10.70
C TYR A 216 -9.87 8.26 10.07
N CYS A 217 -10.04 7.99 8.78
CA CYS A 217 -9.19 7.04 8.04
C CYS A 217 -7.73 7.48 8.03
N ILE A 218 -7.46 8.74 7.69
CA ILE A 218 -6.12 9.30 7.59
C ILE A 218 -5.44 9.34 8.96
N SER A 219 -6.18 9.68 10.04
CA SER A 219 -5.64 9.65 11.42
C SER A 219 -5.29 8.21 11.84
N SER A 220 -6.08 7.23 11.42
CA SER A 220 -5.80 5.82 11.69
C SER A 220 -4.58 5.33 10.91
N LEU A 221 -4.45 5.74 9.64
CA LEU A 221 -3.28 5.49 8.81
C LEU A 221 -2.01 6.10 9.46
N ALA A 222 -2.08 7.34 9.91
CA ALA A 222 -0.97 8.01 10.59
C ALA A 222 -0.50 7.22 11.81
N LYS A 223 -1.42 6.73 12.66
CA LYS A 223 -1.07 5.88 13.83
C LYS A 223 -0.35 4.61 13.42
N VAL A 224 -0.80 3.93 12.36
CA VAL A 224 -0.18 2.68 11.90
C VAL A 224 1.23 2.93 11.36
N MET A 225 1.44 4.02 10.62
CA MET A 225 2.73 4.29 9.98
C MET A 225 3.76 4.91 10.93
N THR A 226 3.32 5.57 11.99
CA THR A 226 4.24 6.21 12.95
C THR A 226 4.54 5.36 14.19
N GLY A 227 3.73 4.34 14.50
CA GLY A 227 3.89 3.40 15.63
C GLY A 227 3.15 3.83 16.87
#